data_008c8b97d947eb17145418c8015ace6e
#
_entry.id   008c8b97d947eb17145418c8015ace6e
#
_cell.length_a   1.000
_cell.length_b   1.000
_cell.length_c   1.000
_cell.angle_alpha   90.00
_cell.angle_beta   90.00
_cell.angle_gamma   90.00
#
_symmetry.space_group_name_H-M   'P 1'
#
loop_
_entity.id
_entity.type
_entity.pdbx_description
1 polymer ?
#
loop_
_entity_poly.entity_id
_entity_poly.type
_entity_poly.pdbx_seq_one_letter_code
_entity_poly.pdbx_strand_id
1 'polypeptide(L)'
;MISKKNGLALALSMAVLAGCSSTSEQPGTEVDTPAQQNTGATTGQPGGDGVDQSALPKGPTQQEIYEREQAALREIRTFYFEFDRSDIKPEFRLPLMAHARFLASNPGMKVLIEGHCDERGTKEYNMALGERRAKSLERFLVVNGVASNQIEVLSYGEEQPMDPDHTENAWSKNRRGVLVYK
;
A
#
# COMPACT_ATOMS: atom_id res chain seq x y z
N MET A 1 39.54 -35.38 25.37
CA MET A 1 39.01 -36.37 24.40
C MET A 1 38.14 -35.58 23.42
N ILE A 2 38.64 -35.03 22.34
CA ILE A 2 39.00 -35.51 21.01
C ILE A 2 37.83 -36.34 20.39
N SER A 3 37.09 -35.77 19.43
CA SER A 3 36.77 -36.36 18.13
C SER A 3 35.90 -35.42 17.30
N LYS A 4 36.44 -34.90 16.26
CA LYS A 4 36.37 -35.13 14.77
C LYS A 4 35.08 -34.61 14.14
N LYS A 5 35.18 -33.53 13.41
CA LYS A 5 35.26 -33.32 11.94
C LYS A 5 34.36 -34.25 11.11
N ASN A 6 33.41 -33.67 10.40
CA ASN A 6 33.13 -34.07 9.00
C ASN A 6 32.55 -32.86 8.26
N GLY A 7 33.35 -32.37 7.32
CA GLY A 7 32.89 -31.48 6.25
C GLY A 7 32.29 -32.33 5.12
N LEU A 8 31.31 -31.80 4.47
CA LEU A 8 30.90 -32.24 3.16
C LEU A 8 30.61 -31.04 2.27
N ALA A 9 31.56 -30.82 1.39
CA ALA A 9 31.42 -29.95 0.24
C ALA A 9 30.68 -30.75 -0.86
N LEU A 10 29.71 -30.15 -1.51
CA LEU A 10 29.21 -30.63 -2.79
C LEU A 10 28.82 -29.44 -3.68
N ALA A 11 29.69 -29.18 -4.57
CA ALA A 11 29.69 -29.03 -6.03
C ALA A 11 28.46 -28.42 -6.70
N LEU A 12 28.78 -27.35 -7.30
CA LEU A 12 28.36 -26.65 -8.50
C LEU A 12 27.74 -27.55 -9.58
N SER A 13 26.58 -27.20 -10.09
CA SER A 13 26.14 -27.61 -11.42
C SER A 13 25.45 -26.45 -12.11
N MET A 14 26.18 -25.80 -13.02
CA MET A 14 25.68 -24.94 -14.09
C MET A 14 24.97 -25.83 -15.11
N ALA A 15 23.74 -25.49 -15.48
CA ALA A 15 23.12 -25.92 -16.71
C ALA A 15 22.73 -24.68 -17.51
N VAL A 16 23.51 -24.43 -18.53
CA VAL A 16 23.23 -23.54 -19.65
C VAL A 16 22.35 -24.30 -20.62
N LEU A 17 21.19 -23.77 -20.95
CA LEU A 17 20.42 -24.17 -22.12
C LEU A 17 20.13 -22.94 -22.96
N ALA A 18 20.85 -22.85 -24.04
CA ALA A 18 20.65 -21.90 -25.15
C ALA A 18 19.59 -22.46 -26.12
N GLY A 19 18.87 -21.56 -26.74
CA GLY A 19 18.30 -21.73 -28.08
C GLY A 19 16.80 -21.99 -28.13
N CYS A 20 16.01 -21.10 -28.70
CA CYS A 20 15.61 -21.13 -30.11
C CYS A 20 14.74 -19.93 -30.43
N SER A 21 15.21 -19.14 -31.35
CA SER A 21 14.46 -18.19 -32.15
C SER A 21 13.45 -18.94 -33.04
N SER A 22 12.23 -18.48 -33.13
CA SER A 22 11.37 -18.74 -34.29
C SER A 22 10.66 -17.46 -34.70
N THR A 23 11.15 -16.94 -35.78
CA THR A 23 10.55 -16.02 -36.74
C THR A 23 9.29 -16.67 -37.32
N SER A 24 8.19 -15.98 -37.31
CA SER A 24 7.10 -16.25 -38.25
C SER A 24 6.51 -14.96 -38.77
N GLU A 25 6.57 -14.89 -40.04
CA GLU A 25 6.25 -13.91 -41.02
C GLU A 25 4.84 -13.33 -40.91
N GLN A 26 4.79 -12.07 -41.26
CA GLN A 26 3.61 -11.28 -41.60
C GLN A 26 3.22 -11.59 -43.06
N PRO A 27 1.93 -11.50 -43.42
CA PRO A 27 1.59 -10.99 -44.73
C PRO A 27 0.80 -9.69 -44.60
N GLY A 28 1.28 -8.74 -45.39
CA GLY A 28 0.70 -7.44 -45.55
C GLY A 28 -0.63 -7.45 -46.29
N THR A 29 -1.38 -6.38 -46.04
CA THR A 29 -2.39 -5.92 -46.95
C THR A 29 -2.27 -4.39 -47.05
N GLU A 30 -1.76 -3.94 -48.17
CA GLU A 30 -1.82 -2.56 -48.63
C GLU A 30 -3.29 -2.23 -48.98
N VAL A 31 -3.77 -1.08 -48.56
CA VAL A 31 -4.88 -0.41 -49.22
C VAL A 31 -4.62 1.10 -49.18
N ASP A 32 -4.33 1.57 -50.36
CA ASP A 32 -4.47 2.87 -50.99
C ASP A 32 -4.89 4.11 -50.18
N THR A 33 -4.02 5.10 -50.34
CA THR A 33 -4.29 6.54 -50.23
C THR A 33 -4.95 7.03 -51.51
N PRO A 34 -5.92 7.96 -51.46
CA PRO A 34 -5.95 9.03 -52.42
C PRO A 34 -5.74 10.41 -51.80
N ALA A 35 -4.76 11.08 -52.34
CA ALA A 35 -4.56 12.50 -52.20
C ALA A 35 -5.75 13.26 -52.84
N GLN A 36 -6.27 14.26 -52.15
CA GLN A 36 -6.99 15.35 -52.76
C GLN A 36 -6.42 16.69 -52.38
N GLN A 37 -5.70 17.26 -53.33
CA GLN A 37 -5.43 18.70 -53.42
C GLN A 37 -6.77 19.45 -53.53
N ASN A 38 -6.91 20.51 -52.78
CA ASN A 38 -7.76 21.59 -53.23
C ASN A 38 -7.14 22.95 -52.92
N THR A 39 -6.87 23.64 -53.98
CA THR A 39 -6.43 25.03 -54.12
C THR A 39 -7.61 25.99 -53.95
N GLY A 40 -7.34 27.17 -53.41
CA GLY A 40 -8.14 28.35 -53.73
C GLY A 40 -8.55 29.20 -52.54
N ALA A 41 -7.72 30.13 -52.22
CA ALA A 41 -7.88 31.60 -52.29
C ALA A 41 -9.07 32.26 -51.54
N THR A 42 -8.66 33.20 -50.69
CA THR A 42 -9.04 34.61 -50.65
C THR A 42 -9.99 35.08 -49.54
N THR A 43 -9.34 35.98 -48.75
CA THR A 43 -9.85 37.21 -48.13
C THR A 43 -11.03 37.17 -47.19
N GLY A 44 -10.74 37.64 -46.01
CA GLY A 44 -11.75 38.16 -45.08
C GLY A 44 -11.31 38.24 -43.63
N GLN A 45 -10.46 39.24 -43.31
CA GLN A 45 -10.36 39.72 -41.95
C GLN A 45 -11.55 40.65 -41.71
N PRO A 46 -12.25 40.50 -40.61
CA PRO A 46 -12.03 41.48 -39.56
C PRO A 46 -12.07 40.93 -38.13
N GLY A 47 -11.20 41.47 -37.37
CA GLY A 47 -11.35 41.97 -36.06
C GLY A 47 -11.88 41.06 -34.94
N GLY A 48 -11.10 40.94 -33.96
CA GLY A 48 -11.57 41.11 -32.63
C GLY A 48 -11.68 39.83 -31.80
N ASP A 49 -11.32 40.05 -30.68
CA ASP A 49 -11.46 39.30 -29.43
C ASP A 49 -10.63 38.04 -29.34
N GLY A 50 -9.38 38.26 -28.97
CA GLY A 50 -8.56 37.28 -28.29
C GLY A 50 -9.27 36.85 -27.01
N VAL A 51 -10.14 35.84 -27.14
CA VAL A 51 -10.57 35.09 -25.98
C VAL A 51 -9.32 34.43 -25.43
N ASP A 52 -8.83 34.96 -24.32
CA ASP A 52 -7.73 34.38 -23.58
C ASP A 52 -8.10 32.96 -23.17
N GLN A 53 -7.65 31.98 -23.95
CA GLN A 53 -7.85 30.56 -23.69
C GLN A 53 -7.02 30.06 -22.49
N SER A 54 -6.34 30.95 -21.76
CA SER A 54 -5.62 30.59 -20.53
C SER A 54 -6.49 30.49 -19.27
N ALA A 55 -7.80 30.70 -19.36
CA ALA A 55 -8.71 30.69 -18.21
C ALA A 55 -9.55 29.44 -18.03
N LEU A 56 -9.29 28.36 -18.79
CA LEU A 56 -9.91 27.07 -18.45
C LEU A 56 -9.20 26.51 -17.21
N PRO A 57 -9.92 26.16 -16.14
CA PRO A 57 -9.31 25.54 -14.98
C PRO A 57 -8.62 24.26 -15.41
N LYS A 58 -7.31 24.24 -15.33
CA LYS A 58 -6.54 23.01 -15.56
C LYS A 58 -7.02 22.00 -14.53
N GLY A 59 -7.52 20.86 -14.98
CA GLY A 59 -7.88 19.75 -14.12
C GLY A 59 -6.67 19.34 -13.25
N PRO A 60 -6.90 18.57 -12.17
CA PRO A 60 -5.82 18.18 -11.27
C PRO A 60 -4.73 17.44 -12.02
N THR A 61 -3.49 17.73 -11.70
CA THR A 61 -2.31 17.03 -12.22
C THR A 61 -2.27 15.59 -11.70
N GLN A 62 -1.53 14.71 -12.38
CA GLN A 62 -1.33 13.32 -11.92
C GLN A 62 -0.72 13.29 -10.51
N GLN A 63 0.14 14.24 -10.19
CA GLN A 63 0.72 14.37 -8.85
C GLN A 63 -0.34 14.71 -7.79
N GLU A 64 -1.22 15.66 -8.06
CA GLU A 64 -2.31 16.04 -7.16
C GLU A 64 -3.32 14.90 -6.96
N ILE A 65 -3.61 14.14 -8.03
CA ILE A 65 -4.46 12.95 -7.93
C ILE A 65 -3.81 11.92 -7.01
N TYR A 66 -2.53 11.60 -7.23
CA TYR A 66 -1.78 10.66 -6.40
C TYR A 66 -1.74 11.09 -4.92
N GLU A 67 -1.48 12.36 -4.64
CA GLU A 67 -1.43 12.87 -3.27
C GLU A 67 -2.78 12.78 -2.57
N ARG A 68 -3.89 13.04 -3.29
CA ARG A 68 -5.25 12.87 -2.77
C ARG A 68 -5.56 11.41 -2.46
N GLU A 69 -5.18 10.49 -3.34
CA GLU A 69 -5.34 9.05 -3.10
C GLU A 69 -4.55 8.60 -1.88
N GLN A 70 -3.29 9.03 -1.75
CA GLN A 70 -2.47 8.72 -0.57
C GLN A 70 -3.06 9.32 0.71
N ALA A 71 -3.63 10.52 0.64
CA ALA A 71 -4.30 11.16 1.77
C ALA A 71 -5.56 10.36 2.18
N ALA A 72 -6.39 9.97 1.21
CA ALA A 72 -7.60 9.17 1.47
C ALA A 72 -7.28 7.80 2.09
N LEU A 73 -6.22 7.13 1.62
CA LEU A 73 -5.76 5.88 2.23
C LEU A 73 -5.33 6.05 3.69
N ARG A 74 -4.74 7.20 4.06
CA ARG A 74 -4.34 7.50 5.44
C ARG A 74 -5.48 7.86 6.39
N GLU A 75 -6.69 8.07 5.89
CA GLU A 75 -7.88 8.17 6.74
C GLU A 75 -8.24 6.82 7.39
N ILE A 76 -7.80 5.71 6.79
CA ILE A 76 -7.99 4.36 7.34
C ILE A 76 -6.92 4.10 8.40
N ARG A 77 -7.23 4.40 9.65
CA ARG A 77 -6.33 4.26 10.80
C ARG A 77 -6.62 3.02 11.65
N THR A 78 -7.72 2.32 11.38
CA THR A 78 -8.15 1.12 12.10
C THR A 78 -8.02 -0.11 11.20
N PHE A 79 -7.34 -1.13 11.68
CA PHE A 79 -7.00 -2.35 10.96
C PHE A 79 -7.56 -3.56 11.70
N TYR A 80 -8.49 -4.28 11.08
CA TYR A 80 -9.19 -5.39 11.71
C TYR A 80 -8.51 -6.73 11.48
N PHE A 81 -8.61 -7.60 12.47
CA PHE A 81 -8.00 -8.93 12.47
C PHE A 81 -9.04 -10.04 12.54
N GLU A 82 -8.66 -11.22 12.06
CA GLU A 82 -9.45 -12.42 12.25
C GLU A 82 -9.37 -12.89 13.71
N PHE A 83 -10.33 -13.77 14.07
CA PHE A 83 -10.34 -14.37 15.39
C PHE A 83 -9.02 -15.10 15.67
N ASP A 84 -8.43 -14.84 16.81
CA ASP A 84 -7.17 -15.41 17.27
C ASP A 84 -5.97 -15.24 16.32
N ARG A 85 -5.99 -14.22 15.46
CA ARG A 85 -4.92 -13.94 14.49
C ARG A 85 -4.37 -12.53 14.64
N SER A 86 -3.11 -12.38 14.19
CA SER A 86 -2.39 -11.11 14.11
C SER A 86 -1.85 -10.82 12.71
N ASP A 87 -2.25 -11.60 11.70
CA ASP A 87 -1.84 -11.38 10.31
C ASP A 87 -2.60 -10.19 9.70
N ILE A 88 -1.88 -9.33 9.00
CA ILE A 88 -2.47 -8.19 8.30
C ILE A 88 -3.24 -8.68 7.08
N LYS A 89 -4.53 -8.36 7.01
CA LYS A 89 -5.38 -8.70 5.87
C LYS A 89 -4.91 -7.97 4.60
N PRO A 90 -5.06 -8.59 3.43
CA PRO A 90 -4.60 -8.01 2.16
C PRO A 90 -5.15 -6.61 1.87
N GLU A 91 -6.42 -6.36 2.21
CA GLU A 91 -7.12 -5.08 2.01
C GLU A 91 -6.48 -3.90 2.76
N PHE A 92 -5.77 -4.18 3.87
CA PHE A 92 -5.12 -3.14 4.68
C PHE A 92 -3.69 -2.82 4.26
N ARG A 93 -3.12 -3.55 3.31
CA ARG A 93 -1.73 -3.33 2.88
C ARG A 93 -1.53 -1.98 2.19
N LEU A 94 -2.46 -1.57 1.33
CA LEU A 94 -2.37 -0.27 0.65
C LEU A 94 -2.51 0.91 1.61
N PRO A 95 -3.51 0.96 2.52
CA PRO A 95 -3.55 1.96 3.57
C PRO A 95 -2.28 2.01 4.42
N LEU A 96 -1.79 0.86 4.90
CA LEU A 96 -0.56 0.81 5.70
C LEU A 96 0.66 1.29 4.92
N MET A 97 0.75 1.01 3.62
CA MET A 97 1.82 1.53 2.76
C MET A 97 1.76 3.06 2.66
N ALA A 98 0.56 3.65 2.57
CA ALA A 98 0.39 5.10 2.55
C ALA A 98 0.84 5.74 3.87
N HIS A 99 0.53 5.11 5.01
CA HIS A 99 1.06 5.53 6.32
C HIS A 99 2.58 5.42 6.40
N ALA A 100 3.15 4.30 5.91
CA ALA A 100 4.59 4.09 5.92
C ALA A 100 5.32 5.19 5.12
N ARG A 101 4.86 5.48 3.90
CA ARG A 101 5.44 6.56 3.07
C ARG A 101 5.35 7.92 3.74
N PHE A 102 4.20 8.22 4.34
CA PHE A 102 4.02 9.48 5.05
C PHE A 102 4.96 9.61 6.24
N LEU A 103 5.06 8.59 7.10
CA LEU A 103 5.96 8.59 8.26
C LEU A 103 7.43 8.66 7.85
N ALA A 104 7.85 7.89 6.85
CA ALA A 104 9.22 7.91 6.33
C ALA A 104 9.61 9.29 5.76
N SER A 105 8.66 10.00 5.14
CA SER A 105 8.87 11.36 4.63
C SER A 105 8.81 12.44 5.72
N ASN A 106 8.32 12.10 6.92
CA ASN A 106 8.14 13.02 8.04
C ASN A 106 8.80 12.47 9.32
N PRO A 107 10.14 12.50 9.45
CA PRO A 107 10.85 11.85 10.56
C PRO A 107 10.55 12.46 11.94
N GLY A 108 9.99 13.66 12.00
CA GLY A 108 9.53 14.28 13.24
C GLY A 108 8.17 13.79 13.74
N MET A 109 7.39 13.12 12.89
CA MET A 109 6.09 12.57 13.26
C MET A 109 6.27 11.25 14.01
N LYS A 110 5.45 11.07 15.05
CA LYS A 110 5.38 9.82 15.80
C LYS A 110 4.00 9.20 15.70
N VAL A 111 3.94 7.89 15.84
CA VAL A 111 2.70 7.12 15.85
C VAL A 111 2.70 6.15 17.02
N LEU A 112 1.59 6.10 17.76
CA LEU A 112 1.27 5.03 18.70
C LEU A 112 0.41 4.00 17.99
N ILE A 113 0.77 2.73 18.11
CA ILE A 113 0.00 1.61 17.60
C ILE A 113 -0.66 0.89 18.77
N GLU A 114 -1.97 0.99 18.83
CA GLU A 114 -2.78 0.36 19.86
C GLU A 114 -3.29 -1.00 19.36
N GLY A 115 -3.15 -2.04 20.19
CA GLY A 115 -3.63 -3.38 19.88
C GLY A 115 -4.79 -3.78 20.79
N HIS A 116 -5.87 -4.28 20.18
CA HIS A 116 -7.11 -4.65 20.87
C HIS A 116 -7.57 -6.06 20.51
N CYS A 117 -8.33 -6.65 21.41
CA CYS A 117 -8.97 -7.96 21.27
C CYS A 117 -10.45 -7.90 21.58
N ASP A 118 -11.16 -8.95 21.19
CA ASP A 118 -12.48 -9.21 21.74
C ASP A 118 -12.35 -9.84 23.16
N GLU A 119 -13.45 -9.96 23.88
CA GLU A 119 -13.51 -10.42 25.27
C GLU A 119 -13.28 -11.92 25.47
N ARG A 120 -13.18 -12.70 24.39
CA ARG A 120 -13.06 -14.17 24.49
C ARG A 120 -11.60 -14.55 24.82
N GLY A 121 -11.46 -15.32 25.89
CA GLY A 121 -10.16 -15.77 26.39
C GLY A 121 -9.85 -15.25 27.78
N THR A 122 -8.58 -15.34 28.18
CA THR A 122 -8.12 -14.72 29.44
C THR A 122 -7.55 -13.34 29.15
N LYS A 123 -7.62 -12.46 30.15
CA LYS A 123 -7.09 -11.10 30.05
C LYS A 123 -5.60 -11.09 29.66
N GLU A 124 -4.80 -11.96 30.26
CA GLU A 124 -3.37 -12.07 29.96
C GLU A 124 -3.13 -12.53 28.53
N TYR A 125 -3.93 -13.49 28.03
CA TYR A 125 -3.86 -13.93 26.66
C TYR A 125 -4.21 -12.81 25.69
N ASN A 126 -5.31 -12.09 25.96
CA ASN A 126 -5.79 -10.99 25.12
C ASN A 126 -4.81 -9.80 25.14
N MET A 127 -4.17 -9.52 26.26
CA MET A 127 -3.10 -8.53 26.33
C MET A 127 -1.93 -8.90 25.42
N ALA A 128 -1.48 -10.15 25.46
CA ALA A 128 -0.40 -10.64 24.60
C ALA A 128 -0.82 -10.69 23.11
N LEU A 129 -2.08 -11.04 22.80
CA LEU A 129 -2.59 -11.05 21.42
C LEU A 129 -2.70 -9.63 20.85
N GLY A 130 -3.19 -8.68 21.65
CA GLY A 130 -3.23 -7.26 21.26
C GLY A 130 -1.83 -6.72 20.95
N GLU A 131 -0.83 -7.07 21.79
CA GLU A 131 0.57 -6.71 21.53
C GLU A 131 1.09 -7.34 20.22
N ARG A 132 0.79 -8.62 19.94
CA ARG A 132 1.18 -9.27 18.67
C ARG A 132 0.57 -8.57 17.46
N ARG A 133 -0.69 -8.12 17.54
CA ARG A 133 -1.38 -7.34 16.49
C ARG A 133 -0.69 -6.00 16.25
N ALA A 134 -0.44 -5.22 17.31
CA ALA A 134 0.26 -3.96 17.19
C ALA A 134 1.68 -4.14 16.63
N LYS A 135 2.43 -5.13 17.08
CA LYS A 135 3.76 -5.48 16.54
C LYS A 135 3.73 -5.94 15.09
N SER A 136 2.65 -6.53 14.60
CA SER A 136 2.55 -6.89 13.18
C SER A 136 2.44 -5.64 12.29
N LEU A 137 1.68 -4.63 12.75
CA LEU A 137 1.58 -3.33 12.09
C LEU A 137 2.93 -2.57 12.15
N GLU A 138 3.57 -2.54 13.33
CA GLU A 138 4.91 -1.96 13.49
C GLU A 138 5.91 -2.56 12.50
N ARG A 139 6.02 -3.90 12.46
CA ARG A 139 6.92 -4.60 11.53
C ARG A 139 6.65 -4.22 10.09
N PHE A 140 5.37 -4.12 9.71
CA PHE A 140 5.01 -3.69 8.35
C PHE A 140 5.52 -2.28 8.06
N LEU A 141 5.32 -1.32 8.96
CA LEU A 141 5.78 0.06 8.81
C LEU A 141 7.31 0.14 8.73
N VAL A 142 8.03 -0.56 9.62
CA VAL A 142 9.50 -0.57 9.64
C VAL A 142 10.09 -1.16 8.37
N VAL A 143 9.57 -2.30 7.89
CA VAL A 143 10.02 -2.92 6.62
C VAL A 143 9.80 -1.98 5.43
N ASN A 144 8.81 -1.08 5.52
CA ASN A 144 8.52 -0.08 4.49
C ASN A 144 9.15 1.30 4.76
N GLY A 145 10.21 1.35 5.58
CA GLY A 145 11.10 2.51 5.72
C GLY A 145 10.81 3.46 6.88
N VAL A 146 9.86 3.14 7.76
CA VAL A 146 9.62 3.95 8.97
C VAL A 146 10.69 3.66 10.02
N ALA A 147 11.27 4.69 10.60
CA ALA A 147 12.25 4.50 11.67
C ALA A 147 11.56 4.01 12.96
N SER A 148 12.15 3.02 13.63
CA SER A 148 11.55 2.41 14.83
C SER A 148 11.33 3.41 15.97
N ASN A 149 12.13 4.47 16.06
CA ASN A 149 11.97 5.53 17.05
C ASN A 149 10.75 6.45 16.81
N GLN A 150 10.08 6.32 15.66
CA GLN A 150 8.82 7.00 15.36
C GLN A 150 7.61 6.20 15.86
N ILE A 151 7.79 4.93 16.25
CA ILE A 151 6.70 4.01 16.54
C ILE A 151 6.73 3.64 18.02
N GLU A 152 5.58 3.75 18.68
CA GLU A 152 5.32 3.21 20.00
C GLU A 152 4.23 2.14 19.87
N VAL A 153 4.33 1.07 20.65
CA VAL A 153 3.36 -0.03 20.66
C VAL A 153 2.74 -0.14 22.04
N LEU A 154 1.42 -0.26 22.11
CA LEU A 154 0.66 -0.45 23.32
C LEU A 154 -0.45 -1.49 23.08
N SER A 155 -0.64 -2.40 24.01
CA SER A 155 -1.78 -3.30 24.01
C SER A 155 -2.76 -2.90 25.11
N TYR A 156 -4.04 -2.88 24.75
CA TYR A 156 -5.15 -2.79 25.70
C TYR A 156 -5.86 -4.14 25.90
N GLY A 157 -5.47 -5.17 25.11
CA GLY A 157 -6.20 -6.44 25.15
C GLY A 157 -7.67 -6.23 24.90
N GLU A 158 -8.50 -6.72 25.81
CA GLU A 158 -9.97 -6.59 25.79
C GLU A 158 -10.51 -5.37 26.58
N GLU A 159 -9.63 -4.62 27.25
CA GLU A 159 -10.04 -3.59 28.23
C GLU A 159 -10.70 -2.35 27.61
N GLN A 160 -10.50 -2.11 26.31
CA GLN A 160 -11.08 -0.97 25.61
C GLN A 160 -11.88 -1.42 24.39
N PRO A 161 -13.05 -1.99 24.57
CA PRO A 161 -13.90 -2.40 23.46
C PRO A 161 -14.42 -1.17 22.70
N MET A 162 -14.48 -1.28 21.37
CA MET A 162 -15.13 -0.29 20.52
C MET A 162 -16.65 -0.48 20.53
N ASP A 163 -17.07 -1.71 20.64
CA ASP A 163 -18.47 -2.14 20.70
C ASP A 163 -18.61 -3.09 21.90
N PRO A 164 -19.40 -2.74 22.94
CA PRO A 164 -19.52 -3.52 24.17
C PRO A 164 -20.45 -4.72 24.05
N ASP A 165 -21.13 -4.91 22.92
CA ASP A 165 -22.05 -6.03 22.73
C ASP A 165 -21.30 -7.37 22.69
N HIS A 166 -21.98 -8.44 23.15
CA HIS A 166 -21.46 -9.81 23.18
C HIS A 166 -21.85 -10.60 21.90
N THR A 167 -21.60 -10.02 20.74
CA THR A 167 -21.95 -10.60 19.43
C THR A 167 -20.76 -10.68 18.52
N GLU A 168 -20.79 -11.56 17.51
CA GLU A 168 -19.68 -11.62 16.53
C GLU A 168 -19.51 -10.29 15.77
N ASN A 169 -20.59 -9.53 15.56
CA ASN A 169 -20.50 -8.20 14.96
C ASN A 169 -19.67 -7.24 15.84
N ALA A 170 -19.93 -7.21 17.16
CA ALA A 170 -19.16 -6.41 18.10
C ALA A 170 -17.72 -6.92 18.23
N TRP A 171 -17.54 -8.24 18.39
CA TRP A 171 -16.21 -8.84 18.50
C TRP A 171 -15.32 -8.56 17.29
N SER A 172 -15.88 -8.60 16.08
CA SER A 172 -15.14 -8.28 14.85
C SER A 172 -14.61 -6.85 14.82
N LYS A 173 -15.34 -5.89 15.40
CA LYS A 173 -14.91 -4.49 15.56
C LYS A 173 -13.85 -4.33 16.65
N ASN A 174 -13.93 -5.16 17.69
CA ASN A 174 -13.00 -5.14 18.81
C ASN A 174 -11.63 -5.73 18.44
N ARG A 175 -11.56 -6.70 17.53
CA ARG A 175 -10.31 -7.28 17.01
C ARG A 175 -9.62 -6.33 16.08
N ARG A 176 -8.92 -5.32 16.60
CA ARG A 176 -8.33 -4.24 15.78
C ARG A 176 -6.96 -3.81 16.26
N GLY A 177 -6.26 -3.15 15.39
CA GLY A 177 -5.11 -2.30 15.68
C GLY A 177 -5.39 -0.89 15.20
N VAL A 178 -4.98 0.12 15.93
CA VAL A 178 -5.26 1.52 15.63
C VAL A 178 -3.96 2.31 15.55
N LEU A 179 -3.80 3.15 14.53
CA LEU A 179 -2.70 4.11 14.44
C LEU A 179 -3.14 5.49 14.96
N VAL A 180 -2.50 5.94 16.02
CA VAL A 180 -2.72 7.24 16.65
C VAL A 180 -1.50 8.11 16.44
N TYR A 181 -1.61 9.15 15.62
CA TYR A 181 -0.53 10.11 15.40
C TYR A 181 -0.37 11.05 16.60
N LYS A 182 0.89 11.37 16.94
CA LYS A 182 1.28 12.26 18.05
C LYS A 182 1.89 13.54 17.53
#